data_3c95ebdc21339b4894d00b99340a493d
#
_entry.id   3c95ebdc21339b4894d00b99340a493d
#
_cell.length_a   1.000
_cell.length_b   1.000
_cell.length_c   1.000
_cell.angle_alpha   90.00
_cell.angle_beta   90.00
_cell.angle_gamma   90.00
#
_symmetry.space_group_name_H-M   'P 1'
#
loop_
_entity.id
_entity.type
_entity.pdbx_description
1 polymer ?
#
loop_
_entity_poly.entity_id
_entity_poly.type
_entity_poly.pdbx_seq_one_letter_code
_entity_poly.pdbx_strand_id
1 'polypeptide(L)'
;MRRWNGWGDEATVVELPAHGAAFLENLVGTGQRLKDATLEQVLMQVPESRLSLRHPLISVDAEVRVRHARGQSLPDWLAMRSGEFGVFPDAVALPETAAQIRELLAWAKGQDAIVIPYGGGTSVAGHINPVESAKPVLTLSLERMTQLLDLDEQSQIATFGPGANGPQVEAQLRARGYTLGHFPQSWELSTLGGWVASRSSGQQSLRYGRIEQLFAGGKVETFAGTLDIPTFPASAAGPDLRELILGSEGRFGVISEVKVRVTKLAEQEKFFAVFLPSWQQALAGIRALVQARIPLSMLRLSNAIETETQLALAGHPEQIALLEKYLALRGARAGKCMLTFGVTGNRSQNALSVKQAKKLLKSFGGVFTGTLLGKKWAENRFRFPYLRHGLWEAGYAVDTLETATDWNNVDHLLNQVEASLRQGLADEGERVHVFTHLSHVYGQGSSIYTTYVFRPGDRYETTLARWTKLKRAASQTIAANRGTISHQHGVGRDHAPYLVAEKGELGMAALKAMAQHFDPESRLAPGVLLED
;
A
#
# COMPACT_ATOMS: atom_id res chain seq x y z
N MET A 1 0.41 -22.24 1.86
CA MET A 1 1.49 -21.78 0.92
C MET A 1 1.13 -20.39 0.41
N ARG A 2 2.12 -19.53 0.10
CA ARG A 2 1.81 -18.23 -0.52
C ARG A 2 1.16 -18.44 -1.90
N ARG A 3 0.06 -17.73 -2.18
CA ARG A 3 -0.60 -17.80 -3.49
C ARG A 3 0.33 -17.32 -4.60
N TRP A 4 0.35 -18.02 -5.72
CA TRP A 4 1.10 -17.58 -6.91
C TRP A 4 0.28 -16.59 -7.75
N ASN A 5 -1.05 -16.65 -7.68
CA ASN A 5 -1.99 -15.88 -8.51
C ASN A 5 -2.86 -14.91 -7.69
N GLY A 6 -2.33 -14.37 -6.61
CA GLY A 6 -3.06 -13.41 -5.79
C GLY A 6 -2.42 -13.14 -4.43
N TRP A 7 -3.23 -12.62 -3.51
CA TRP A 7 -2.78 -12.19 -2.20
C TRP A 7 -2.75 -13.32 -1.17
N GLY A 8 -1.71 -13.32 -0.34
CA GLY A 8 -1.65 -14.02 0.93
C GLY A 8 -1.46 -15.53 0.84
N ASP A 9 -1.96 -16.22 1.85
CA ASP A 9 -1.86 -17.68 1.98
C ASP A 9 -3.08 -18.38 1.37
N GLU A 10 -2.87 -19.49 0.67
CA GLU A 10 -3.92 -20.29 0.02
C GLU A 10 -4.96 -20.83 1.02
N ALA A 11 -4.54 -21.13 2.26
CA ALA A 11 -5.42 -21.62 3.30
C ALA A 11 -6.36 -20.54 3.86
N THR A 12 -6.05 -19.25 3.61
CA THR A 12 -6.90 -18.13 4.05
C THR A 12 -7.93 -17.81 2.98
N VAL A 13 -9.18 -18.19 3.24
CA VAL A 13 -10.31 -17.89 2.35
C VAL A 13 -11.24 -16.89 3.05
N VAL A 14 -11.55 -15.80 2.36
CA VAL A 14 -12.54 -14.81 2.78
C VAL A 14 -13.62 -14.77 1.71
N GLU A 15 -14.74 -15.40 1.98
CA GLU A 15 -15.88 -15.43 1.09
C GLU A 15 -16.69 -14.13 1.18
N LEU A 16 -17.26 -13.71 0.06
CA LEU A 16 -18.25 -12.63 0.05
C LEU A 16 -19.58 -13.18 0.56
N PRO A 17 -20.14 -12.65 1.66
CA PRO A 17 -21.44 -13.13 2.17
C PRO A 17 -22.55 -12.96 1.11
N ALA A 18 -23.53 -13.87 1.09
CA ALA A 18 -24.62 -13.85 0.09
C ALA A 18 -25.36 -12.51 0.02
N HIS A 19 -25.62 -11.87 1.17
CA HIS A 19 -26.25 -10.54 1.18
C HIS A 19 -25.32 -9.44 0.66
N GLY A 20 -23.98 -9.58 0.81
CA GLY A 20 -22.99 -8.70 0.22
C GLY A 20 -22.93 -8.85 -1.31
N ALA A 21 -23.02 -10.07 -1.82
CA ALA A 21 -23.15 -10.33 -3.25
C ALA A 21 -24.43 -9.68 -3.83
N ALA A 22 -25.58 -9.88 -3.17
CA ALA A 22 -26.83 -9.25 -3.58
C ALA A 22 -26.77 -7.70 -3.53
N PHE A 23 -26.09 -7.15 -2.53
CA PHE A 23 -25.87 -5.70 -2.43
C PHE A 23 -25.07 -5.18 -3.64
N LEU A 24 -23.98 -5.83 -4.00
CA LEU A 24 -23.17 -5.44 -5.16
C LEU A 24 -23.92 -5.64 -6.48
N GLU A 25 -24.70 -6.71 -6.61
CA GLU A 25 -25.52 -6.96 -7.79
C GLU A 25 -26.51 -5.82 -8.05
N ASN A 26 -27.14 -5.30 -7.00
CA ASN A 26 -28.02 -4.13 -7.10
C ASN A 26 -27.28 -2.87 -7.54
N LEU A 27 -26.02 -2.69 -7.14
CA LEU A 27 -25.24 -1.50 -7.43
C LEU A 27 -24.58 -1.54 -8.81
N VAL A 28 -23.93 -2.64 -9.17
CA VAL A 28 -23.12 -2.74 -10.38
C VAL A 28 -23.62 -3.79 -11.39
N GLY A 29 -24.64 -4.57 -11.04
CA GLY A 29 -25.21 -5.63 -11.88
C GLY A 29 -24.64 -7.01 -11.55
N THR A 30 -25.20 -8.04 -12.19
CA THR A 30 -24.80 -9.45 -11.98
C THR A 30 -23.34 -9.67 -12.30
N GLY A 31 -22.61 -10.28 -11.37
CA GLY A 31 -21.19 -10.57 -11.51
C GLY A 31 -20.86 -11.45 -12.72
N GLN A 32 -19.70 -11.23 -13.31
CA GLN A 32 -19.21 -12.00 -14.45
C GLN A 32 -17.90 -12.70 -14.08
N ARG A 33 -17.92 -14.05 -14.05
CA ARG A 33 -16.73 -14.83 -13.75
C ARG A 33 -15.91 -15.09 -15.00
N LEU A 34 -14.60 -14.95 -14.86
CA LEU A 34 -13.63 -15.37 -15.87
C LEU A 34 -12.95 -16.67 -15.40
N LYS A 35 -12.50 -17.48 -16.34
CA LYS A 35 -11.82 -18.73 -16.03
C LYS A 35 -10.34 -18.47 -15.76
N ASP A 36 -9.89 -18.80 -14.56
CA ASP A 36 -8.49 -18.67 -14.16
C ASP A 36 -7.60 -19.73 -14.82
N ALA A 37 -6.35 -19.36 -15.11
CA ALA A 37 -5.31 -20.28 -15.50
C ALA A 37 -4.80 -21.10 -14.30
N THR A 38 -4.28 -22.29 -14.57
CA THR A 38 -3.58 -23.11 -13.57
C THR A 38 -2.08 -22.77 -13.54
N LEU A 39 -1.42 -23.06 -12.41
CA LEU A 39 0.03 -22.86 -12.29
C LEU A 39 0.78 -23.66 -13.38
N GLU A 40 0.36 -24.90 -13.66
CA GLU A 40 0.98 -25.74 -14.67
C GLU A 40 0.94 -25.11 -16.06
N GLN A 41 -0.19 -24.49 -16.43
CA GLN A 41 -0.32 -23.77 -17.71
C GLN A 41 0.64 -22.59 -17.80
N VAL A 42 0.87 -21.89 -16.70
CA VAL A 42 1.81 -20.77 -16.65
C VAL A 42 3.26 -21.25 -16.69
N LEU A 43 3.59 -22.31 -15.95
CA LEU A 43 4.95 -22.88 -15.94
C LEU A 43 5.41 -23.33 -17.34
N MET A 44 4.51 -23.85 -18.16
CA MET A 44 4.82 -24.23 -19.55
C MET A 44 5.13 -23.04 -20.47
N GLN A 45 4.79 -21.83 -20.08
CA GLN A 45 5.05 -20.60 -20.85
C GLN A 45 6.36 -19.92 -20.47
N VAL A 46 7.01 -20.35 -19.37
CA VAL A 46 8.24 -19.70 -18.89
C VAL A 46 9.38 -20.01 -19.87
N PRO A 47 9.95 -18.99 -20.54
CA PRO A 47 11.00 -19.23 -21.54
C PRO A 47 12.32 -19.66 -20.89
N GLU A 48 13.23 -20.21 -21.67
CA GLU A 48 14.60 -20.43 -21.20
C GLU A 48 15.24 -19.10 -20.78
N SER A 49 16.13 -19.19 -19.79
CA SER A 49 16.89 -18.03 -19.31
C SER A 49 17.91 -17.57 -20.36
N ARG A 50 17.98 -16.28 -20.60
CA ARG A 50 18.97 -15.65 -21.52
C ARG A 50 20.33 -15.39 -20.83
N LEU A 51 20.44 -15.66 -19.53
CA LEU A 51 21.68 -15.50 -18.77
C LEU A 51 22.66 -16.64 -19.08
N SER A 52 23.87 -16.28 -19.50
CA SER A 52 24.86 -17.23 -20.01
C SER A 52 25.70 -17.89 -18.92
N LEU A 53 25.89 -17.22 -17.77
CA LEU A 53 26.72 -17.72 -16.67
C LEU A 53 25.84 -18.19 -15.50
N ARG A 54 26.25 -19.28 -14.85
CA ARG A 54 25.63 -19.73 -13.61
C ARG A 54 26.24 -19.00 -12.41
N HIS A 55 25.41 -18.76 -11.39
CA HIS A 55 25.81 -18.18 -10.13
C HIS A 55 25.11 -18.90 -8.97
N PRO A 56 25.78 -19.22 -7.85
CA PRO A 56 25.19 -20.04 -6.77
C PRO A 56 23.99 -19.38 -6.07
N LEU A 57 23.90 -18.05 -6.11
CA LEU A 57 22.79 -17.28 -5.52
C LEU A 57 21.64 -17.03 -6.50
N ILE A 58 21.68 -17.60 -7.71
CA ILE A 58 20.71 -17.34 -8.77
C ILE A 58 19.93 -18.60 -9.11
N SER A 59 18.62 -18.50 -9.09
CA SER A 59 17.68 -19.54 -9.53
C SER A 59 17.11 -19.20 -10.90
N VAL A 60 17.11 -20.19 -11.79
CA VAL A 60 16.41 -20.17 -13.09
C VAL A 60 15.17 -21.06 -13.08
N ASP A 61 14.79 -21.59 -11.92
CA ASP A 61 13.61 -22.42 -11.74
C ASP A 61 12.34 -21.67 -12.20
N ALA A 62 11.51 -22.34 -12.97
CA ALA A 62 10.34 -21.72 -13.59
C ALA A 62 9.33 -21.20 -12.55
N GLU A 63 9.06 -21.97 -11.48
CA GLU A 63 8.12 -21.57 -10.45
C GLU A 63 8.65 -20.38 -9.65
N VAL A 64 9.93 -20.36 -9.31
CA VAL A 64 10.58 -19.23 -8.65
C VAL A 64 10.43 -17.98 -9.51
N ARG A 65 10.65 -18.06 -10.81
CA ARG A 65 10.52 -16.95 -11.75
C ARG A 65 9.06 -16.45 -11.86
N VAL A 66 8.09 -17.35 -11.93
CA VAL A 66 6.64 -17.00 -11.92
C VAL A 66 6.27 -16.22 -10.65
N ARG A 67 6.69 -16.70 -9.48
CA ARG A 67 6.36 -16.08 -8.18
C ARG A 67 7.01 -14.71 -7.97
N HIS A 68 8.00 -14.35 -8.79
CA HIS A 68 8.70 -13.07 -8.74
C HIS A 68 8.43 -12.16 -9.96
N ALA A 69 7.47 -12.53 -10.81
CA ALA A 69 7.20 -11.79 -12.04
C ALA A 69 6.17 -10.68 -11.90
N ARG A 70 5.29 -10.74 -10.88
CA ARG A 70 4.16 -9.81 -10.75
C ARG A 70 3.98 -9.31 -9.32
N GLY A 71 3.44 -8.08 -9.22
CA GLY A 71 3.00 -7.48 -7.98
C GLY A 71 1.53 -7.80 -7.65
N GLN A 72 0.82 -6.80 -7.13
CA GLN A 72 -0.58 -6.92 -6.68
C GLN A 72 -1.48 -5.82 -7.26
N SER A 73 -1.06 -5.09 -8.30
CA SER A 73 -1.94 -4.20 -9.04
C SER A 73 -3.07 -4.99 -9.72
N LEU A 74 -4.12 -4.34 -10.21
CA LEU A 74 -5.15 -5.08 -10.95
C LEU A 74 -4.61 -5.65 -12.26
N PRO A 75 -3.78 -4.96 -13.05
CA PRO A 75 -3.10 -5.59 -14.20
C PRO A 75 -2.29 -6.84 -13.83
N ASP A 76 -1.55 -6.80 -12.71
CA ASP A 76 -0.81 -7.98 -12.23
C ASP A 76 -1.75 -9.14 -11.87
N TRP A 77 -2.84 -8.81 -11.19
CA TRP A 77 -3.89 -9.78 -10.85
C TRP A 77 -4.49 -10.43 -12.09
N LEU A 78 -4.81 -9.64 -13.12
CA LEU A 78 -5.35 -10.13 -14.38
C LEU A 78 -4.33 -11.00 -15.12
N ALA A 79 -3.06 -10.59 -15.19
CA ALA A 79 -1.99 -11.36 -15.80
C ALA A 79 -1.80 -12.72 -15.12
N MET A 80 -1.79 -12.75 -13.77
CA MET A 80 -1.69 -14.00 -13.02
C MET A 80 -2.92 -14.91 -13.23
N ARG A 81 -4.12 -14.35 -13.31
CA ARG A 81 -5.37 -15.10 -13.44
C ARG A 81 -5.63 -15.59 -14.86
N SER A 82 -5.31 -14.79 -15.87
CA SER A 82 -5.38 -15.25 -17.28
C SER A 82 -4.28 -16.25 -17.63
N GLY A 83 -3.15 -16.19 -16.91
CA GLY A 83 -1.92 -16.87 -17.28
C GLY A 83 -1.07 -16.11 -18.31
N GLU A 84 -1.52 -14.95 -18.77
CA GLU A 84 -0.82 -14.13 -19.76
C GLU A 84 0.13 -13.14 -19.06
N PHE A 85 1.25 -13.67 -18.60
CA PHE A 85 2.26 -12.86 -17.89
C PHE A 85 2.99 -11.86 -18.79
N GLY A 86 3.06 -12.12 -20.09
CA GLY A 86 3.87 -11.35 -21.04
C GLY A 86 5.37 -11.59 -20.79
N VAL A 87 5.94 -10.93 -19.76
CA VAL A 87 7.38 -11.03 -19.46
C VAL A 87 7.60 -11.73 -18.13
N PHE A 88 8.57 -12.66 -18.12
CA PHE A 88 9.12 -13.29 -16.92
C PHE A 88 10.54 -12.78 -16.68
N PRO A 89 11.03 -12.69 -15.42
CA PRO A 89 12.44 -12.50 -15.21
C PRO A 89 13.23 -13.68 -15.76
N ASP A 90 14.43 -13.46 -16.28
CA ASP A 90 15.31 -14.53 -16.75
C ASP A 90 15.80 -15.39 -15.59
N ALA A 91 16.00 -14.77 -14.41
CA ALA A 91 16.34 -15.47 -13.19
C ALA A 91 15.97 -14.63 -11.96
N VAL A 92 16.06 -15.26 -10.78
CA VAL A 92 15.90 -14.64 -9.47
C VAL A 92 17.16 -14.81 -8.67
N ALA A 93 17.76 -13.72 -8.23
CA ALA A 93 18.90 -13.70 -7.29
C ALA A 93 18.40 -13.62 -5.85
N LEU A 94 19.01 -14.38 -4.94
CA LEU A 94 18.60 -14.57 -3.55
C LEU A 94 19.77 -14.31 -2.58
N PRO A 95 20.26 -13.06 -2.45
CA PRO A 95 21.33 -12.72 -1.52
C PRO A 95 20.88 -12.80 -0.05
N GLU A 96 21.83 -13.04 0.84
CA GLU A 96 21.68 -13.09 2.29
C GLU A 96 22.44 -11.93 2.99
N THR A 97 23.35 -11.28 2.26
CA THR A 97 24.21 -10.21 2.79
C THR A 97 24.39 -9.06 1.81
N ALA A 98 24.74 -7.87 2.33
CA ALA A 98 25.09 -6.71 1.52
C ALA A 98 26.28 -6.98 0.57
N ALA A 99 27.26 -7.80 1.01
CA ALA A 99 28.38 -8.19 0.16
C ALA A 99 27.92 -8.98 -1.07
N GLN A 100 26.99 -9.91 -0.89
CA GLN A 100 26.40 -10.67 -1.99
C GLN A 100 25.56 -9.79 -2.94
N ILE A 101 24.90 -8.75 -2.44
CA ILE A 101 24.22 -7.78 -3.33
C ILE A 101 25.24 -7.09 -4.24
N ARG A 102 26.36 -6.61 -3.70
CA ARG A 102 27.43 -5.99 -4.52
C ARG A 102 28.01 -6.95 -5.55
N GLU A 103 28.26 -8.20 -5.14
CA GLU A 103 28.69 -9.27 -6.04
C GLU A 103 27.71 -9.49 -7.20
N LEU A 104 26.41 -9.58 -6.87
CA LEU A 104 25.34 -9.77 -7.85
C LEU A 104 25.17 -8.58 -8.77
N LEU A 105 25.31 -7.34 -8.30
CA LEU A 105 25.29 -6.14 -9.16
C LEU A 105 26.48 -6.16 -10.13
N ALA A 106 27.68 -6.48 -9.68
CA ALA A 106 28.85 -6.62 -10.54
C ALA A 106 28.68 -7.75 -11.57
N TRP A 107 28.13 -8.90 -11.13
CA TRP A 107 27.82 -10.03 -12.00
C TRP A 107 26.77 -9.63 -13.06
N ALA A 108 25.66 -8.98 -12.66
CA ALA A 108 24.60 -8.53 -13.55
C ALA A 108 25.13 -7.53 -14.62
N LYS A 109 26.05 -6.63 -14.21
CA LYS A 109 26.76 -5.75 -15.13
C LYS A 109 27.56 -6.55 -16.17
N GLY A 110 28.27 -7.59 -15.76
CA GLY A 110 29.01 -8.49 -16.65
C GLY A 110 28.13 -9.29 -17.61
N GLN A 111 26.85 -9.51 -17.26
CA GLN A 111 25.86 -10.20 -18.10
C GLN A 111 25.03 -9.22 -18.97
N ASP A 112 25.32 -7.92 -18.92
CA ASP A 112 24.48 -6.85 -19.50
C ASP A 112 23.01 -6.92 -19.07
N ALA A 113 22.74 -7.34 -17.83
CA ALA A 113 21.41 -7.58 -17.33
C ALA A 113 20.77 -6.32 -16.68
N ILE A 114 19.44 -6.22 -16.81
CA ILE A 114 18.60 -5.34 -16.00
C ILE A 114 18.42 -5.97 -14.63
N VAL A 115 18.44 -5.16 -13.56
CA VAL A 115 18.21 -5.61 -12.18
C VAL A 115 16.94 -4.96 -11.64
N ILE A 116 16.02 -5.78 -11.14
CA ILE A 116 14.79 -5.33 -10.50
C ILE A 116 14.82 -5.74 -9.03
N PRO A 117 15.02 -4.79 -8.09
CA PRO A 117 14.94 -5.08 -6.66
C PRO A 117 13.53 -5.53 -6.27
N TYR A 118 13.46 -6.58 -5.46
CA TYR A 118 12.20 -7.19 -5.06
C TYR A 118 12.18 -7.40 -3.53
N GLY A 119 11.12 -6.91 -2.88
CA GLY A 119 10.88 -7.14 -1.46
C GLY A 119 9.81 -8.21 -1.24
N GLY A 120 8.62 -7.79 -0.79
CA GLY A 120 7.48 -8.67 -0.51
C GLY A 120 6.55 -8.95 -1.69
N GLY A 121 6.76 -8.38 -2.87
CA GLY A 121 5.90 -8.57 -4.03
C GLY A 121 4.51 -7.95 -3.90
N THR A 122 4.37 -6.90 -3.08
CA THR A 122 3.08 -6.27 -2.76
C THR A 122 2.82 -4.97 -3.51
N SER A 123 3.67 -4.62 -4.46
CA SER A 123 3.52 -3.45 -5.31
C SER A 123 2.16 -3.42 -6.00
N VAL A 124 1.50 -2.26 -6.00
CA VAL A 124 0.22 -2.03 -6.68
C VAL A 124 0.33 -0.99 -7.81
N ALA A 125 1.55 -0.63 -8.21
CA ALA A 125 1.84 0.35 -9.25
C ALA A 125 2.91 -0.12 -10.25
N GLY A 126 3.15 -1.44 -10.36
CA GLY A 126 4.04 -2.03 -11.36
C GLY A 126 5.54 -1.86 -11.12
N HIS A 127 5.98 -1.61 -9.87
CA HIS A 127 7.41 -1.39 -9.55
C HIS A 127 8.32 -2.56 -9.91
N ILE A 128 7.85 -3.79 -9.61
CA ILE A 128 8.68 -5.01 -9.58
C ILE A 128 8.51 -5.88 -10.83
N ASN A 129 7.68 -5.44 -11.77
CA ASN A 129 7.40 -6.22 -12.96
C ASN A 129 8.63 -6.25 -13.88
N PRO A 130 9.00 -7.41 -14.43
CA PRO A 130 10.02 -7.46 -15.47
C PRO A 130 9.55 -6.67 -16.71
N VAL A 131 10.51 -6.12 -17.43
CA VAL A 131 10.27 -5.33 -18.64
C VAL A 131 10.63 -6.11 -19.89
N GLU A 132 9.92 -5.83 -20.97
CA GLU A 132 10.32 -6.30 -22.28
C GLU A 132 11.63 -5.59 -22.68
N SER A 133 12.65 -6.36 -22.95
CA SER A 133 14.00 -5.83 -23.23
C SER A 133 14.83 -6.85 -24.01
N ALA A 134 15.74 -6.35 -24.84
CA ALA A 134 16.80 -7.18 -25.44
C ALA A 134 17.78 -7.71 -24.39
N LYS A 135 17.95 -6.99 -23.26
CA LYS A 135 18.80 -7.41 -22.15
C LYS A 135 18.07 -8.42 -21.27
N PRO A 136 18.78 -9.41 -20.69
CA PRO A 136 18.17 -10.28 -19.68
C PRO A 136 17.74 -9.49 -18.43
N VAL A 137 16.71 -9.99 -17.75
CA VAL A 137 16.16 -9.38 -16.54
C VAL A 137 16.40 -10.27 -15.34
N LEU A 138 17.13 -9.74 -14.36
CA LEU A 138 17.39 -10.37 -13.06
C LEU A 138 16.51 -9.73 -11.98
N THR A 139 15.58 -10.46 -11.41
CA THR A 139 14.91 -10.04 -10.18
C THR A 139 15.82 -10.33 -8.99
N LEU A 140 16.13 -9.31 -8.19
CA LEU A 140 16.97 -9.42 -6.99
C LEU A 140 16.07 -9.41 -5.76
N SER A 141 15.75 -10.60 -5.25
CA SER A 141 14.84 -10.80 -4.11
C SER A 141 15.59 -10.72 -2.78
N LEU A 142 15.12 -9.85 -1.90
CA LEU A 142 15.71 -9.63 -0.57
C LEU A 142 15.07 -10.51 0.52
N GLU A 143 14.24 -11.49 0.14
CA GLU A 143 13.44 -12.32 1.06
C GLU A 143 14.26 -13.12 2.08
N ARG A 144 15.55 -13.33 1.83
CA ARG A 144 16.46 -14.02 2.76
C ARG A 144 17.13 -13.08 3.78
N MET A 145 17.01 -11.76 3.60
CA MET A 145 17.61 -10.75 4.47
C MET A 145 16.61 -10.27 5.52
N THR A 146 16.22 -11.14 6.46
CA THR A 146 15.07 -10.91 7.37
C THR A 146 15.45 -10.65 8.82
N GLN A 147 16.73 -10.63 9.15
CA GLN A 147 17.22 -10.63 10.54
C GLN A 147 17.26 -9.22 11.14
N LEU A 148 16.95 -9.13 12.44
CA LEU A 148 17.37 -8.03 13.30
C LEU A 148 18.88 -8.16 13.51
N LEU A 149 19.64 -7.24 12.93
CA LEU A 149 21.11 -7.25 12.96
C LEU A 149 21.66 -6.61 14.23
N ASP A 150 20.99 -5.56 14.72
CA ASP A 150 21.38 -4.83 15.92
C ASP A 150 20.18 -4.09 16.54
N LEU A 151 20.23 -3.87 17.85
CA LEU A 151 19.27 -3.04 18.57
C LEU A 151 20.01 -2.19 19.61
N ASP A 152 20.21 -0.91 19.30
CA ASP A 152 20.66 0.10 20.26
C ASP A 152 19.47 0.54 21.13
N GLU A 153 19.39 -0.05 22.31
CA GLU A 153 18.30 0.25 23.26
C GLU A 153 18.39 1.66 23.85
N GLN A 154 19.59 2.26 23.90
CA GLN A 154 19.75 3.63 24.42
C GLN A 154 19.22 4.66 23.42
N SER A 155 19.57 4.50 22.16
CA SER A 155 19.12 5.37 21.08
C SER A 155 17.75 4.97 20.52
N GLN A 156 17.25 3.78 20.88
CA GLN A 156 16.02 3.18 20.34
C GLN A 156 16.07 3.08 18.81
N ILE A 157 17.17 2.55 18.30
CA ILE A 157 17.39 2.31 16.87
C ILE A 157 17.62 0.82 16.64
N ALA A 158 16.83 0.24 15.77
CA ALA A 158 17.00 -1.15 15.33
C ALA A 158 17.54 -1.17 13.90
N THR A 159 18.49 -2.08 13.63
CA THR A 159 19.05 -2.32 12.31
C THR A 159 18.56 -3.66 11.81
N PHE A 160 17.97 -3.67 10.61
CA PHE A 160 17.40 -4.87 9.99
C PHE A 160 17.96 -5.13 8.59
N GLY A 161 17.91 -6.38 8.19
CA GLY A 161 17.90 -6.75 6.78
C GLY A 161 16.61 -6.24 6.09
N PRO A 162 16.69 -5.75 4.84
CA PRO A 162 15.57 -5.08 4.16
C PRO A 162 14.40 -6.00 3.79
N GLY A 163 14.62 -7.32 3.77
CA GLY A 163 13.63 -8.34 3.42
C GLY A 163 12.69 -8.74 4.57
N ALA A 164 12.91 -8.24 5.78
CA ALA A 164 12.02 -8.54 6.92
C ALA A 164 10.62 -7.99 6.67
N ASN A 165 9.60 -8.86 6.69
CA ASN A 165 8.19 -8.47 6.59
C ASN A 165 7.64 -8.00 7.94
N GLY A 166 6.40 -7.45 7.93
CA GLY A 166 5.79 -6.90 9.13
C GLY A 166 5.73 -7.86 10.31
N PRO A 167 5.22 -9.10 10.17
CA PRO A 167 5.27 -10.11 11.22
C PRO A 167 6.66 -10.39 11.75
N GLN A 168 7.67 -10.50 10.89
CA GLN A 168 9.05 -10.78 11.29
C GLN A 168 9.68 -9.60 12.04
N VAL A 169 9.47 -8.36 11.57
CA VAL A 169 9.94 -7.14 12.25
C VAL A 169 9.34 -7.07 13.65
N GLU A 170 8.01 -7.17 13.76
CA GLU A 170 7.33 -7.06 15.04
C GLU A 170 7.67 -8.21 16.00
N ALA A 171 7.78 -9.46 15.52
CA ALA A 171 8.13 -10.60 16.36
C ALA A 171 9.53 -10.43 17.01
N GLN A 172 10.51 -10.02 16.22
CA GLN A 172 11.89 -9.83 16.69
C GLN A 172 12.00 -8.64 17.66
N LEU A 173 11.29 -7.53 17.40
CA LEU A 173 11.26 -6.36 18.30
C LEU A 173 10.49 -6.66 19.58
N ARG A 174 9.32 -7.31 19.51
CA ARG A 174 8.49 -7.65 20.68
C ARG A 174 9.21 -8.58 21.65
N ALA A 175 10.04 -9.50 21.15
CA ALA A 175 10.91 -10.34 21.98
C ALA A 175 11.90 -9.54 22.82
N ARG A 176 12.16 -8.27 22.45
CA ARG A 176 13.03 -7.32 23.17
C ARG A 176 12.26 -6.20 23.87
N GLY A 177 10.90 -6.24 23.87
CA GLY A 177 10.04 -5.23 24.50
C GLY A 177 9.80 -3.98 23.66
N TYR A 178 10.06 -4.03 22.36
CA TYR A 178 9.92 -2.93 21.41
C TYR A 178 8.89 -3.21 20.33
N THR A 179 8.50 -2.18 19.59
CA THR A 179 7.69 -2.21 18.37
C THR A 179 8.19 -1.15 17.40
N LEU A 180 8.09 -1.42 16.11
CA LEU A 180 8.23 -0.40 15.08
C LEU A 180 6.95 0.44 14.96
N GLY A 181 5.79 -0.20 15.11
CA GLY A 181 4.49 0.44 15.01
C GLY A 181 4.08 0.81 13.59
N HIS A 182 4.78 0.30 12.58
CA HIS A 182 4.45 0.52 11.17
C HIS A 182 3.56 -0.61 10.66
N PHE A 183 2.26 -0.32 10.47
CA PHE A 183 1.23 -1.29 10.14
C PHE A 183 0.52 -0.92 8.83
N PRO A 184 1.15 -1.03 7.64
CA PRO A 184 0.45 -0.85 6.37
C PRO A 184 -0.57 -1.97 6.17
N GLN A 185 -1.53 -1.77 5.26
CA GLN A 185 -2.53 -2.80 4.96
C GLN A 185 -1.89 -4.10 4.42
N SER A 186 -0.79 -3.96 3.70
CA SER A 186 0.02 -5.07 3.16
C SER A 186 0.99 -5.70 4.17
N TRP A 187 0.86 -5.42 5.46
CA TRP A 187 1.80 -5.75 6.54
C TRP A 187 2.28 -7.21 6.54
N GLU A 188 1.41 -8.16 6.22
CA GLU A 188 1.76 -9.59 6.24
C GLU A 188 2.88 -9.97 5.26
N LEU A 189 2.95 -9.29 4.11
CA LEU A 189 3.88 -9.65 3.04
C LEU A 189 4.88 -8.54 2.70
N SER A 190 4.51 -7.27 2.89
CA SER A 190 5.40 -6.15 2.57
C SER A 190 6.59 -6.09 3.51
N THR A 191 7.75 -5.68 2.99
CA THR A 191 9.03 -5.73 3.70
C THR A 191 9.51 -4.35 4.09
N LEU A 192 10.39 -4.30 5.10
CA LEU A 192 10.94 -3.07 5.63
C LEU A 192 11.67 -2.23 4.57
N GLY A 193 12.50 -2.85 3.73
CA GLY A 193 13.13 -2.16 2.60
C GLY A 193 12.11 -1.66 1.56
N GLY A 194 11.05 -2.45 1.31
CA GLY A 194 9.95 -2.05 0.44
C GLY A 194 9.18 -0.85 0.99
N TRP A 195 8.97 -0.75 2.30
CA TRP A 195 8.33 0.42 2.91
C TRP A 195 9.13 1.70 2.71
N VAL A 196 10.47 1.63 2.92
CA VAL A 196 11.37 2.76 2.66
C VAL A 196 11.34 3.15 1.18
N ALA A 197 11.47 2.15 0.29
CA ALA A 197 11.51 2.36 -1.15
C ALA A 197 10.23 2.99 -1.71
N SER A 198 9.05 2.76 -1.10
CA SER A 198 7.76 3.29 -1.57
C SER A 198 7.17 4.41 -0.70
N ARG A 199 7.88 4.91 0.33
CA ARG A 199 7.37 5.89 1.31
C ARG A 199 6.05 5.45 1.96
N SER A 200 5.98 4.20 2.38
CA SER A 200 4.80 3.58 2.94
C SER A 200 4.27 4.29 4.19
N SER A 201 2.96 4.21 4.42
CA SER A 201 2.31 4.72 5.62
C SER A 201 1.60 3.60 6.39
N GLY A 202 1.76 3.57 7.70
CA GLY A 202 1.07 2.63 8.58
C GLY A 202 -0.24 3.20 9.12
N GLN A 203 -1.21 2.33 9.40
CA GLN A 203 -2.54 2.71 9.91
C GLN A 203 -2.47 3.45 11.27
N GLN A 204 -1.38 3.30 12.03
CA GLN A 204 -1.15 3.98 13.30
C GLN A 204 -0.09 5.10 13.20
N SER A 205 0.06 5.70 12.02
CA SER A 205 1.07 6.73 11.75
C SER A 205 0.90 8.00 12.58
N LEU A 206 -0.29 8.28 13.12
CA LEU A 206 -0.48 9.39 14.07
C LEU A 206 0.32 9.19 15.37
N ARG A 207 0.52 7.95 15.79
CA ARG A 207 1.30 7.61 16.98
C ARG A 207 2.77 7.41 16.67
N TYR A 208 3.07 6.59 15.66
CA TYR A 208 4.41 6.09 15.42
C TYR A 208 5.14 6.86 14.31
N GLY A 209 4.41 7.60 13.49
CA GLY A 209 4.93 8.24 12.30
C GLY A 209 4.80 7.35 11.05
N ARG A 210 5.02 7.96 9.89
CA ARG A 210 5.19 7.28 8.61
C ARG A 210 6.61 6.73 8.50
N ILE A 211 6.88 5.93 7.47
CA ILE A 211 8.21 5.33 7.29
C ILE A 211 9.33 6.39 7.19
N GLU A 212 9.08 7.55 6.58
CA GLU A 212 10.07 8.64 6.49
C GLU A 212 10.47 9.20 7.85
N GLN A 213 9.60 9.12 8.86
CA GLN A 213 9.89 9.51 10.23
C GLN A 213 10.56 8.38 11.03
N LEU A 214 10.26 7.14 10.68
CA LEU A 214 10.83 5.95 11.31
C LEU A 214 12.21 5.59 10.75
N PHE A 215 12.43 5.78 9.46
CA PHE A 215 13.72 5.50 8.79
C PHE A 215 14.79 6.45 9.33
N ALA A 216 15.80 5.89 9.96
CA ALA A 216 16.88 6.65 10.59
C ALA A 216 18.16 6.69 9.74
N GLY A 217 18.36 5.73 8.85
CA GLY A 217 19.53 5.57 8.00
C GLY A 217 19.65 4.14 7.49
N GLY A 218 20.79 3.79 6.91
CA GLY A 218 21.03 2.45 6.38
C GLY A 218 22.05 2.42 5.27
N LYS A 219 22.06 1.35 4.48
CA LYS A 219 22.97 1.18 3.33
C LYS A 219 22.22 0.84 2.06
N VAL A 220 22.70 1.39 0.96
CA VAL A 220 22.16 1.15 -0.38
C VAL A 220 23.31 0.80 -1.31
N GLU A 221 23.21 -0.34 -1.98
CA GLU A 221 24.17 -0.79 -2.97
C GLU A 221 23.77 -0.31 -4.36
N THR A 222 24.68 0.35 -5.06
CA THR A 222 24.47 0.91 -6.39
C THR A 222 25.56 0.48 -7.35
N PHE A 223 25.40 0.74 -8.64
CA PHE A 223 26.48 0.51 -9.61
C PHE A 223 27.67 1.49 -9.46
N ALA A 224 27.44 2.64 -8.80
CA ALA A 224 28.49 3.61 -8.49
C ALA A 224 29.22 3.30 -7.15
N GLY A 225 28.69 2.41 -6.31
CA GLY A 225 29.25 2.05 -5.00
C GLY A 225 28.19 1.95 -3.92
N THR A 226 28.60 1.86 -2.66
CA THR A 226 27.72 1.81 -1.50
C THR A 226 27.45 3.22 -0.97
N LEU A 227 26.18 3.60 -0.90
CA LEU A 227 25.73 4.80 -0.17
C LEU A 227 25.46 4.40 1.28
N ASP A 228 26.28 4.89 2.22
CA ASP A 228 26.09 4.72 3.66
C ASP A 228 25.42 5.98 4.23
N ILE A 229 24.25 5.80 4.85
CA ILE A 229 23.46 6.87 5.45
C ILE A 229 23.54 6.73 6.98
N PRO A 230 24.39 7.52 7.64
CA PRO A 230 24.53 7.45 9.09
C PRO A 230 23.29 7.97 9.81
N THR A 231 23.13 7.56 11.06
CA THR A 231 22.03 8.03 11.93
C THR A 231 22.47 9.23 12.75
N PHE A 232 21.68 10.29 12.71
CA PHE A 232 21.81 11.44 13.60
C PHE A 232 20.44 11.80 14.20
N PRO A 233 20.37 12.29 15.45
CA PRO A 233 19.12 12.78 16.02
C PRO A 233 18.60 14.01 15.26
N ALA A 234 19.51 14.86 14.80
CA ALA A 234 19.27 15.99 13.91
C ALA A 234 20.59 16.40 13.24
N SER A 235 20.54 16.96 12.02
CA SER A 235 21.71 17.48 11.33
C SER A 235 21.33 18.72 10.53
N ALA A 236 22.20 19.72 10.54
CA ALA A 236 22.17 20.88 9.66
C ALA A 236 23.30 20.85 8.62
N ALA A 237 23.93 19.70 8.41
CA ALA A 237 25.06 19.52 7.49
C ALA A 237 24.57 19.22 6.05
N GLY A 238 23.80 20.12 5.47
CA GLY A 238 23.28 20.01 4.12
C GLY A 238 21.97 19.21 4.01
N PRO A 239 21.57 18.84 2.78
CA PRO A 239 20.37 18.04 2.51
C PRO A 239 20.44 16.64 3.14
N ASP A 240 19.29 16.15 3.58
CA ASP A 240 19.17 14.83 4.20
C ASP A 240 19.20 13.72 3.14
N LEU A 241 20.25 12.89 3.16
CA LEU A 241 20.43 11.80 2.20
C LEU A 241 19.36 10.71 2.31
N ARG A 242 18.63 10.63 3.43
CA ARG A 242 17.51 9.69 3.56
C ARG A 242 16.42 9.99 2.53
N GLU A 243 16.20 11.27 2.21
CA GLU A 243 15.20 11.71 1.24
C GLU A 243 15.51 11.25 -0.20
N LEU A 244 16.77 10.93 -0.53
CA LEU A 244 17.14 10.36 -1.83
C LEU A 244 16.62 8.91 -1.97
N ILE A 245 16.53 8.18 -0.86
CA ILE A 245 16.20 6.74 -0.86
C ILE A 245 14.72 6.51 -0.55
N LEU A 246 14.11 7.37 0.25
CA LEU A 246 12.69 7.35 0.53
C LEU A 246 11.87 7.62 -0.75
N GLY A 247 11.16 6.61 -1.24
CA GLY A 247 10.40 6.69 -2.49
C GLY A 247 11.23 6.49 -3.75
N SER A 248 12.45 5.97 -3.65
CA SER A 248 13.32 5.66 -4.80
C SER A 248 12.89 4.43 -5.60
N GLU A 249 12.09 3.56 -5.02
CA GLU A 249 11.46 2.40 -5.66
C GLU A 249 12.44 1.44 -6.37
N GLY A 250 13.67 1.39 -5.86
CA GLY A 250 14.74 0.58 -6.44
C GLY A 250 15.47 1.23 -7.62
N ARG A 251 15.06 2.43 -8.05
CA ARG A 251 15.68 3.15 -9.18
C ARG A 251 17.06 3.72 -8.85
N PHE A 252 17.32 4.02 -7.57
CA PHE A 252 18.58 4.61 -7.10
C PHE A 252 19.51 3.60 -6.43
N GLY A 253 19.13 2.33 -6.35
CA GLY A 253 19.94 1.29 -5.74
C GLY A 253 19.11 0.22 -5.03
N VAL A 254 19.81 -0.78 -4.50
CA VAL A 254 19.26 -1.88 -3.72
C VAL A 254 19.53 -1.63 -2.25
N ILE A 255 18.50 -1.43 -1.46
CA ILE A 255 18.61 -1.25 -0.01
C ILE A 255 19.16 -2.55 0.59
N SER A 256 20.30 -2.49 1.28
CA SER A 256 20.96 -3.65 1.88
C SER A 256 20.91 -3.67 3.41
N GLU A 257 20.65 -2.51 4.04
CA GLU A 257 20.51 -2.37 5.50
C GLU A 257 19.53 -1.22 5.80
N VAL A 258 18.63 -1.44 6.76
CA VAL A 258 17.63 -0.43 7.18
C VAL A 258 17.75 -0.19 8.67
N LYS A 259 17.99 1.06 9.06
CA LYS A 259 17.97 1.51 10.47
C LYS A 259 16.69 2.27 10.73
N VAL A 260 15.95 1.84 11.75
CA VAL A 260 14.64 2.42 12.11
C VAL A 260 14.55 2.79 13.57
N ARG A 261 13.83 3.89 13.84
CA ARG A 261 13.48 4.30 15.20
C ARG A 261 12.37 3.40 15.74
N VAL A 262 12.62 2.79 16.89
CA VAL A 262 11.67 1.90 17.57
C VAL A 262 11.18 2.50 18.87
N THR A 263 10.06 1.99 19.37
CA THR A 263 9.42 2.48 20.60
C THR A 263 9.16 1.29 21.53
N LYS A 264 9.25 1.50 22.84
CA LYS A 264 8.83 0.49 23.84
C LYS A 264 7.35 0.13 23.65
N LEU A 265 7.02 -1.11 23.92
CA LEU A 265 5.63 -1.60 23.84
C LEU A 265 4.71 -0.76 24.70
N ALA A 266 3.54 -0.41 24.17
CA ALA A 266 2.52 0.33 24.89
C ALA A 266 1.79 -0.55 25.91
N GLU A 267 1.39 0.02 27.05
CA GLU A 267 0.60 -0.69 28.07
C GLU A 267 -0.80 -1.06 27.57
N GLN A 268 -1.37 -0.23 26.72
CA GLN A 268 -2.75 -0.37 26.28
C GLN A 268 -2.96 0.17 24.87
N GLU A 269 -3.76 -0.57 24.10
CA GLU A 269 -4.30 -0.13 22.82
C GLU A 269 -5.83 -0.33 22.82
N LYS A 270 -6.56 0.71 22.37
CA LYS A 270 -8.03 0.67 22.24
C LYS A 270 -8.49 1.41 21.00
N PHE A 271 -9.50 0.83 20.34
CA PHE A 271 -10.15 1.43 19.17
C PHE A 271 -11.63 1.67 19.43
N PHE A 272 -12.14 2.77 18.89
CA PHE A 272 -13.52 3.23 19.08
C PHE A 272 -14.15 3.55 17.73
N ALA A 273 -15.46 3.34 17.63
CA ALA A 273 -16.24 3.78 16.49
C ALA A 273 -17.26 4.86 16.92
N VAL A 274 -17.41 5.86 16.07
CA VAL A 274 -18.30 6.99 16.23
C VAL A 274 -19.01 7.21 14.92
N PHE A 275 -20.33 7.46 14.93
CA PHE A 275 -21.09 7.82 13.75
C PHE A 275 -21.42 9.31 13.79
N LEU A 276 -21.09 10.02 12.73
CA LEU A 276 -21.43 11.43 12.57
C LEU A 276 -22.59 11.56 11.58
N PRO A 277 -23.50 12.55 11.78
CA PRO A 277 -24.76 12.60 11.04
C PRO A 277 -24.62 12.88 9.54
N SER A 278 -23.55 13.55 9.13
CA SER A 278 -23.30 13.91 7.73
C SER A 278 -21.80 13.99 7.43
N TRP A 279 -21.45 13.97 6.14
CA TRP A 279 -20.07 14.13 5.69
C TRP A 279 -19.45 15.45 6.14
N GLN A 280 -20.18 16.57 6.04
CA GLN A 280 -19.67 17.89 6.44
C GLN A 280 -19.32 17.95 7.93
N GLN A 281 -20.19 17.39 8.80
CA GLN A 281 -19.91 17.32 10.24
C GLN A 281 -18.76 16.37 10.54
N ALA A 282 -18.65 15.26 9.80
CA ALA A 282 -17.58 14.29 9.95
C ALA A 282 -16.23 14.88 9.53
N LEU A 283 -16.17 15.56 8.39
CA LEU A 283 -14.97 16.23 7.89
C LEU A 283 -14.51 17.35 8.83
N ALA A 284 -15.43 18.16 9.33
CA ALA A 284 -15.11 19.19 10.32
C ALA A 284 -14.62 18.59 11.65
N GLY A 285 -15.24 17.50 12.12
CA GLY A 285 -14.88 16.79 13.34
C GLY A 285 -13.51 16.17 13.29
N ILE A 286 -13.16 15.46 12.20
CA ILE A 286 -11.84 14.82 12.06
C ILE A 286 -10.71 15.87 11.93
N ARG A 287 -10.94 16.94 11.18
CA ARG A 287 -10.02 18.08 11.10
C ARG A 287 -9.78 18.71 12.47
N ALA A 288 -10.83 18.95 13.23
CA ALA A 288 -10.73 19.51 14.57
C ALA A 288 -9.95 18.60 15.53
N LEU A 289 -10.14 17.28 15.45
CA LEU A 289 -9.38 16.30 16.26
C LEU A 289 -7.87 16.40 16.02
N VAL A 290 -7.45 16.37 14.75
CA VAL A 290 -6.02 16.35 14.43
C VAL A 290 -5.37 17.72 14.67
N GLN A 291 -6.07 18.82 14.38
CA GLN A 291 -5.56 20.17 14.64
C GLN A 291 -5.50 20.52 16.14
N ALA A 292 -6.37 19.92 16.97
CA ALA A 292 -6.26 20.00 18.43
C ALA A 292 -5.10 19.16 18.98
N ARG A 293 -4.38 18.41 18.14
CA ARG A 293 -3.24 17.55 18.53
C ARG A 293 -3.54 16.60 19.69
N ILE A 294 -4.78 16.09 19.74
CA ILE A 294 -5.15 15.06 20.71
C ILE A 294 -4.31 13.81 20.41
N PRO A 295 -3.60 13.23 21.39
CA PRO A 295 -2.75 12.06 21.18
C PRO A 295 -3.57 10.82 20.82
N LEU A 296 -3.86 10.65 19.54
CA LEU A 296 -4.50 9.47 18.96
C LEU A 296 -3.48 8.62 18.21
N SER A 297 -3.72 7.32 18.11
CA SER A 297 -2.85 6.43 17.35
C SER A 297 -3.27 6.27 15.89
N MET A 298 -4.56 6.38 15.62
CA MET A 298 -5.12 6.32 14.27
C MET A 298 -6.43 7.11 14.19
N LEU A 299 -6.73 7.57 12.99
CA LEU A 299 -8.01 8.14 12.59
C LEU A 299 -8.37 7.59 11.21
N ARG A 300 -9.61 7.12 11.06
CA ARG A 300 -10.18 6.70 9.78
C ARG A 300 -11.61 7.19 9.70
N LEU A 301 -11.91 7.96 8.66
CA LEU A 301 -13.26 8.45 8.39
C LEU A 301 -13.79 7.86 7.08
N SER A 302 -14.78 7.00 7.16
CA SER A 302 -15.52 6.49 6.01
C SER A 302 -16.61 7.48 5.61
N ASN A 303 -16.75 7.77 4.31
CA ASN A 303 -17.86 8.53 3.82
C ASN A 303 -19.19 7.73 3.95
N ALA A 304 -20.32 8.34 3.61
CA ALA A 304 -21.62 7.69 3.79
C ALA A 304 -21.75 6.39 2.97
N ILE A 305 -21.23 6.37 1.74
CA ILE A 305 -21.28 5.21 0.84
C ILE A 305 -20.40 4.09 1.38
N GLU A 306 -19.19 4.40 1.83
CA GLU A 306 -18.32 3.39 2.44
C GLU A 306 -18.91 2.86 3.74
N THR A 307 -19.48 3.73 4.57
CA THR A 307 -20.15 3.32 5.82
C THR A 307 -21.27 2.33 5.55
N GLU A 308 -22.12 2.61 4.57
CA GLU A 308 -23.19 1.71 4.14
C GLU A 308 -22.63 0.39 3.59
N THR A 309 -21.64 0.47 2.72
CA THR A 309 -20.97 -0.71 2.12
C THR A 309 -20.35 -1.60 3.20
N GLN A 310 -19.62 -1.03 4.17
CA GLN A 310 -19.02 -1.80 5.26
C GLN A 310 -20.07 -2.47 6.14
N LEU A 311 -21.16 -1.78 6.45
CA LEU A 311 -22.26 -2.36 7.22
C LEU A 311 -22.95 -3.48 6.43
N ALA A 312 -23.21 -3.28 5.14
CA ALA A 312 -23.79 -4.31 4.26
C ALA A 312 -22.90 -5.56 4.14
N LEU A 313 -21.58 -5.40 4.14
CA LEU A 313 -20.61 -6.51 4.04
C LEU A 313 -20.28 -7.18 5.39
N ALA A 314 -20.75 -6.65 6.52
CA ALA A 314 -20.35 -7.11 7.86
C ALA A 314 -20.93 -8.46 8.30
N GLY A 315 -21.84 -9.07 7.55
CA GLY A 315 -22.28 -10.45 7.77
C GLY A 315 -23.28 -10.70 8.93
N HIS A 316 -23.83 -9.64 9.56
CA HIS A 316 -24.73 -9.76 10.71
C HIS A 316 -25.98 -8.86 10.54
N PRO A 317 -26.89 -9.16 9.60
CA PRO A 317 -28.00 -8.23 9.23
C PRO A 317 -28.89 -7.81 10.39
N GLU A 318 -29.24 -8.71 11.31
CA GLU A 318 -30.08 -8.38 12.47
C GLU A 318 -29.38 -7.42 13.45
N GLN A 319 -28.10 -7.64 13.73
CA GLN A 319 -27.30 -6.75 14.59
C GLN A 319 -27.13 -5.38 13.94
N ILE A 320 -26.92 -5.35 12.63
CA ILE A 320 -26.82 -4.11 11.86
C ILE A 320 -28.15 -3.34 11.90
N ALA A 321 -29.28 -4.03 11.70
CA ALA A 321 -30.62 -3.40 11.78
C ALA A 321 -30.89 -2.80 13.18
N LEU A 322 -30.46 -3.46 14.26
CA LEU A 322 -30.56 -2.93 15.61
C LEU A 322 -29.66 -1.69 15.80
N LEU A 323 -28.42 -1.75 15.32
CA LEU A 323 -27.50 -0.63 15.33
C LEU A 323 -28.08 0.58 14.57
N GLU A 324 -28.63 0.34 13.39
CA GLU A 324 -29.25 1.39 12.54
C GLU A 324 -30.41 2.10 13.27
N LYS A 325 -31.28 1.34 13.94
CA LYS A 325 -32.37 1.89 14.77
C LYS A 325 -31.82 2.77 15.91
N TYR A 326 -30.80 2.29 16.61
CA TYR A 326 -30.15 3.05 17.68
C TYR A 326 -29.53 4.35 17.15
N LEU A 327 -28.80 4.29 16.05
CA LEU A 327 -28.15 5.44 15.43
C LEU A 327 -29.18 6.48 14.97
N ALA A 328 -30.28 6.03 14.34
CA ALA A 328 -31.36 6.89 13.89
C ALA A 328 -32.05 7.65 15.04
N LEU A 329 -32.29 6.97 16.17
CA LEU A 329 -32.82 7.58 17.40
C LEU A 329 -31.88 8.64 17.99
N ARG A 330 -30.58 8.49 17.76
CA ARG A 330 -29.55 9.43 18.25
C ARG A 330 -29.18 10.51 17.22
N GLY A 331 -29.85 10.58 16.07
CA GLY A 331 -29.66 11.61 15.04
C GLY A 331 -28.72 11.23 13.90
N ALA A 332 -28.05 10.08 13.94
CA ALA A 332 -27.23 9.56 12.83
C ALA A 332 -28.08 8.66 11.92
N ARG A 333 -28.73 9.27 10.92
CA ARG A 333 -29.65 8.62 9.97
C ARG A 333 -28.95 8.26 8.66
N ALA A 334 -29.69 8.21 7.54
CA ALA A 334 -29.13 8.09 6.19
C ALA A 334 -28.09 9.20 5.95
N GLY A 335 -27.00 8.87 5.25
CA GLY A 335 -25.89 9.80 5.03
C GLY A 335 -24.88 9.91 6.17
N LYS A 336 -25.05 9.13 7.25
CA LYS A 336 -24.08 9.07 8.35
C LYS A 336 -22.72 8.54 7.89
N CYS A 337 -21.68 9.03 8.54
CA CYS A 337 -20.29 8.67 8.29
C CYS A 337 -19.67 8.00 9.54
N MET A 338 -18.99 6.88 9.36
CA MET A 338 -18.33 6.18 10.46
C MET A 338 -16.89 6.67 10.61
N LEU A 339 -16.55 7.16 11.80
CA LEU A 339 -15.20 7.51 12.20
C LEU A 339 -14.68 6.47 13.19
N THR A 340 -13.55 5.84 12.86
CA THR A 340 -12.82 4.98 13.79
C THR A 340 -11.58 5.72 14.28
N PHE A 341 -11.33 5.71 15.58
CA PHE A 341 -10.12 6.26 16.16
C PHE A 341 -9.49 5.33 17.17
N GLY A 342 -8.17 5.38 17.30
CA GLY A 342 -7.39 4.58 18.23
C GLY A 342 -6.62 5.43 19.24
N VAL A 343 -6.37 4.84 20.40
CA VAL A 343 -5.42 5.34 21.41
C VAL A 343 -4.47 4.22 21.79
N THR A 344 -3.18 4.54 21.84
CA THR A 344 -2.10 3.60 22.15
C THR A 344 -1.07 4.30 23.03
N GLY A 345 -0.78 3.75 24.21
CA GLY A 345 0.13 4.36 25.18
C GLY A 345 -0.13 3.89 26.59
N ASN A 346 0.18 4.73 27.58
CA ASN A 346 -0.17 4.46 28.97
C ASN A 346 -1.66 4.70 29.26
N ARG A 347 -2.18 4.08 30.30
CA ARG A 347 -3.63 4.08 30.62
C ARG A 347 -4.17 5.49 30.90
N SER A 348 -3.43 6.31 31.62
CA SER A 348 -3.86 7.66 32.02
C SER A 348 -3.92 8.60 30.80
N GLN A 349 -2.91 8.60 29.95
CA GLN A 349 -2.88 9.37 28.72
C GLN A 349 -4.01 8.94 27.76
N ASN A 350 -4.19 7.63 27.59
CA ASN A 350 -5.27 7.10 26.75
C ASN A 350 -6.65 7.54 27.26
N ALA A 351 -6.89 7.49 28.58
CA ALA A 351 -8.16 7.93 29.17
C ALA A 351 -8.43 9.41 28.90
N LEU A 352 -7.41 10.27 29.03
CA LEU A 352 -7.50 11.70 28.74
C LEU A 352 -7.80 11.95 27.26
N SER A 353 -7.05 11.30 26.35
CA SER A 353 -7.24 11.42 24.91
C SER A 353 -8.65 11.01 24.49
N VAL A 354 -9.16 9.89 25.01
CA VAL A 354 -10.54 9.44 24.74
C VAL A 354 -11.58 10.45 25.26
N LYS A 355 -11.38 11.01 26.47
CA LYS A 355 -12.27 12.03 27.02
C LYS A 355 -12.31 13.28 26.13
N GLN A 356 -11.15 13.77 25.69
CA GLN A 356 -11.03 14.93 24.81
C GLN A 356 -11.67 14.67 23.44
N ALA A 357 -11.33 13.54 22.80
CA ALA A 357 -11.90 13.15 21.52
C ALA A 357 -13.43 13.03 21.59
N LYS A 358 -13.95 12.39 22.64
CA LYS A 358 -15.40 12.27 22.85
C LYS A 358 -16.08 13.61 23.03
N LYS A 359 -15.49 14.53 23.82
CA LYS A 359 -16.03 15.87 24.03
C LYS A 359 -16.10 16.64 22.71
N LEU A 360 -15.02 16.60 21.92
CA LEU A 360 -14.93 17.29 20.65
C LEU A 360 -15.92 16.70 19.62
N LEU A 361 -15.94 15.38 19.42
CA LEU A 361 -16.84 14.76 18.45
C LEU A 361 -18.34 14.92 18.76
N LYS A 362 -18.69 15.03 20.06
CA LYS A 362 -20.06 15.34 20.48
C LYS A 362 -20.55 16.70 19.96
N SER A 363 -19.67 17.71 19.86
CA SER A 363 -20.05 19.02 19.31
C SER A 363 -20.36 18.99 17.81
N PHE A 364 -19.95 17.92 17.12
CA PHE A 364 -20.28 17.64 15.73
C PHE A 364 -21.40 16.59 15.57
N GLY A 365 -22.15 16.30 16.63
CA GLY A 365 -23.25 15.33 16.61
C GLY A 365 -22.82 13.86 16.68
N GLY A 366 -21.57 13.57 17.09
CA GLY A 366 -21.03 12.23 17.16
C GLY A 366 -21.77 11.28 18.10
N VAL A 367 -22.22 10.13 17.59
CA VAL A 367 -22.88 9.04 18.31
C VAL A 367 -21.86 7.92 18.56
N PHE A 368 -21.54 7.69 19.82
CA PHE A 368 -20.54 6.68 20.22
C PHE A 368 -21.17 5.30 20.38
N THR A 369 -20.56 4.29 19.76
CA THR A 369 -20.98 2.88 19.84
C THR A 369 -20.03 2.01 20.66
N GLY A 370 -19.15 2.62 21.45
CA GLY A 370 -18.20 1.91 22.30
C GLY A 370 -16.99 1.38 21.54
N THR A 371 -16.46 0.25 22.01
CA THR A 371 -15.22 -0.36 21.48
C THR A 371 -15.47 -1.57 20.59
N LEU A 372 -16.69 -2.10 20.51
CA LEU A 372 -16.95 -3.36 19.81
C LEU A 372 -16.57 -3.29 18.32
N LEU A 373 -17.05 -2.26 17.60
CA LEU A 373 -16.72 -2.09 16.19
C LEU A 373 -15.24 -1.77 15.98
N GLY A 374 -14.65 -0.95 16.87
CA GLY A 374 -13.21 -0.68 16.85
C GLY A 374 -12.36 -1.93 17.07
N LYS A 375 -12.77 -2.83 17.97
CA LYS A 375 -12.11 -4.13 18.20
C LYS A 375 -12.21 -5.02 16.96
N LYS A 376 -13.42 -5.16 16.38
CA LYS A 376 -13.61 -5.91 15.12
C LYS A 376 -12.74 -5.35 13.98
N TRP A 377 -12.64 -4.02 13.87
CA TRP A 377 -11.73 -3.40 12.90
C TRP A 377 -10.27 -3.81 13.16
N ALA A 378 -9.79 -3.73 14.40
CA ALA A 378 -8.41 -4.09 14.75
C ALA A 378 -8.09 -5.56 14.46
N GLU A 379 -9.02 -6.47 14.69
CA GLU A 379 -8.88 -7.91 14.42
C GLU A 379 -8.81 -8.21 12.91
N ASN A 380 -9.48 -7.40 12.09
CA ASN A 380 -9.61 -7.64 10.64
C ASN A 380 -8.77 -6.70 9.77
N ARG A 381 -8.05 -5.73 10.35
CA ARG A 381 -7.37 -4.67 9.60
C ARG A 381 -6.37 -5.13 8.54
N PHE A 382 -5.84 -6.35 8.66
CA PHE A 382 -4.92 -6.95 7.68
C PHE A 382 -5.61 -7.97 6.76
N ARG A 383 -6.91 -8.24 6.95
CA ARG A 383 -7.65 -9.23 6.15
C ARG A 383 -8.36 -8.66 4.92
N PHE A 384 -8.46 -7.34 4.82
CA PHE A 384 -9.10 -6.70 3.66
C PHE A 384 -8.53 -7.12 2.30
N PRO A 385 -7.21 -7.30 2.11
CA PRO A 385 -6.68 -7.76 0.83
C PRO A 385 -7.19 -9.15 0.40
N TYR A 386 -7.56 -10.01 1.37
CA TYR A 386 -8.14 -11.33 1.08
C TYR A 386 -9.56 -11.24 0.51
N LEU A 387 -10.33 -10.18 0.82
CA LEU A 387 -11.68 -9.98 0.29
C LEU A 387 -11.66 -9.85 -1.25
N ARG A 388 -10.54 -9.40 -1.83
CA ARG A 388 -10.37 -9.34 -3.28
C ARG A 388 -10.61 -10.68 -3.97
N HIS A 389 -10.20 -11.80 -3.34
CA HIS A 389 -10.51 -13.15 -3.85
C HIS A 389 -12.01 -13.42 -3.85
N GLY A 390 -12.68 -13.13 -2.73
CA GLY A 390 -14.14 -13.34 -2.63
C GLY A 390 -14.92 -12.50 -3.65
N LEU A 391 -14.49 -11.26 -3.90
CA LEU A 391 -15.07 -10.41 -4.94
C LEU A 391 -14.83 -10.97 -6.34
N TRP A 392 -13.62 -11.42 -6.63
CA TRP A 392 -13.28 -12.02 -7.92
C TRP A 392 -14.08 -13.30 -8.20
N GLU A 393 -14.19 -14.18 -7.19
CA GLU A 393 -15.00 -15.40 -7.28
C GLU A 393 -16.51 -15.10 -7.47
N ALA A 394 -16.98 -13.96 -6.95
CA ALA A 394 -18.33 -13.47 -7.17
C ALA A 394 -18.50 -12.74 -8.52
N GLY A 395 -17.43 -12.60 -9.31
CA GLY A 395 -17.45 -11.96 -10.62
C GLY A 395 -17.34 -10.44 -10.59
N TYR A 396 -16.61 -9.89 -9.61
CA TYR A 396 -16.35 -8.45 -9.49
C TYR A 396 -14.85 -8.16 -9.43
N ALA A 397 -14.44 -7.16 -10.19
CA ALA A 397 -13.10 -6.58 -10.10
C ALA A 397 -13.10 -5.43 -9.10
N VAL A 398 -12.04 -5.31 -8.32
CA VAL A 398 -11.85 -4.23 -7.36
C VAL A 398 -10.43 -3.68 -7.46
N ASP A 399 -10.32 -2.36 -7.42
CA ASP A 399 -9.03 -1.70 -7.27
C ASP A 399 -9.16 -0.46 -6.38
N THR A 400 -8.03 0.11 -6.01
CA THR A 400 -7.93 1.25 -5.11
C THR A 400 -6.94 2.27 -5.65
N LEU A 401 -7.12 3.51 -5.23
CA LEU A 401 -6.15 4.58 -5.42
C LEU A 401 -6.10 5.44 -4.16
N GLU A 402 -4.98 6.06 -3.91
CA GLU A 402 -4.84 6.96 -2.77
C GLU A 402 -4.04 8.20 -3.14
N THR A 403 -4.65 9.34 -2.92
CA THR A 403 -4.06 10.67 -3.05
C THR A 403 -4.05 11.37 -1.70
N ALA A 404 -3.43 12.54 -1.60
CA ALA A 404 -3.52 13.43 -0.45
C ALA A 404 -3.48 14.88 -0.90
N THR A 405 -4.13 15.75 -0.11
CA THR A 405 -4.16 17.19 -0.35
C THR A 405 -4.46 17.96 0.94
N ASP A 406 -4.30 19.28 0.91
CA ASP A 406 -4.60 20.17 2.03
C ASP A 406 -6.11 20.24 2.33
N TRP A 407 -6.48 20.57 3.59
CA TRP A 407 -7.89 20.56 4.05
C TRP A 407 -8.83 21.40 3.21
N ASN A 408 -8.36 22.50 2.64
CA ASN A 408 -9.19 23.36 1.79
C ASN A 408 -9.58 22.73 0.45
N ASN A 409 -8.96 21.60 0.09
CA ASN A 409 -9.16 20.91 -1.19
C ASN A 409 -9.67 19.46 -1.00
N VAL A 410 -9.68 18.91 0.21
CA VAL A 410 -10.03 17.49 0.46
C VAL A 410 -11.42 17.15 -0.09
N ASP A 411 -12.44 17.96 0.25
CA ASP A 411 -13.82 17.68 -0.17
C ASP A 411 -13.99 17.80 -1.69
N HIS A 412 -13.38 18.83 -2.28
CA HIS A 412 -13.42 19.04 -3.73
C HIS A 412 -12.74 17.88 -4.48
N LEU A 413 -11.51 17.56 -4.14
CA LEU A 413 -10.75 16.49 -4.80
C LEU A 413 -11.44 15.13 -4.66
N LEU A 414 -11.94 14.79 -3.46
CA LEU A 414 -12.68 13.56 -3.23
C LEU A 414 -13.89 13.45 -4.19
N ASN A 415 -14.71 14.49 -4.25
CA ASN A 415 -15.90 14.49 -5.11
C ASN A 415 -15.55 14.38 -6.60
N GLN A 416 -14.47 15.05 -7.06
CA GLN A 416 -14.01 14.97 -8.44
C GLN A 416 -13.50 13.55 -8.80
N VAL A 417 -12.70 12.93 -7.93
CA VAL A 417 -12.18 11.58 -8.14
C VAL A 417 -13.31 10.55 -8.16
N GLU A 418 -14.25 10.62 -7.20
CA GLU A 418 -15.39 9.71 -7.19
C GLU A 418 -16.28 9.88 -8.43
N ALA A 419 -16.53 11.12 -8.86
CA ALA A 419 -17.31 11.41 -10.07
C ALA A 419 -16.64 10.84 -11.34
N SER A 420 -15.33 11.04 -11.49
CA SER A 420 -14.57 10.52 -12.63
C SER A 420 -14.63 8.99 -12.74
N LEU A 421 -14.57 8.29 -11.60
CA LEU A 421 -14.68 6.83 -11.56
C LEU A 421 -16.12 6.36 -11.83
N ARG A 422 -17.13 6.98 -11.21
CA ARG A 422 -18.55 6.60 -11.42
C ARG A 422 -18.98 6.76 -12.88
N GLN A 423 -18.45 7.76 -13.56
CA GLN A 423 -18.77 8.05 -14.97
C GLN A 423 -17.86 7.31 -15.95
N GLY A 424 -16.75 6.75 -15.48
CA GLY A 424 -15.67 6.24 -16.32
C GLY A 424 -16.02 5.08 -17.26
N LEU A 425 -17.14 4.36 -17.02
CA LEU A 425 -17.64 3.27 -17.88
C LEU A 425 -19.09 3.53 -18.39
N ALA A 426 -19.59 4.76 -18.28
CA ALA A 426 -20.96 5.09 -18.67
C ALA A 426 -21.23 4.87 -20.17
N ASP A 427 -20.23 5.06 -21.03
CA ASP A 427 -20.30 4.79 -22.47
C ASP A 427 -20.38 3.29 -22.81
N GLU A 428 -20.03 2.41 -21.88
CA GLU A 428 -20.21 0.96 -21.98
C GLU A 428 -21.55 0.49 -21.36
N GLY A 429 -22.34 1.40 -20.80
CA GLY A 429 -23.54 1.07 -20.03
C GLY A 429 -23.25 0.39 -18.70
N GLU A 430 -22.00 0.43 -18.23
CA GLU A 430 -21.55 -0.21 -17.00
C GLU A 430 -21.58 0.78 -15.81
N ARG A 431 -21.87 0.25 -14.63
CA ARG A 431 -21.87 1.01 -13.39
C ARG A 431 -20.64 0.69 -12.56
N VAL A 432 -20.09 1.69 -11.89
CA VAL A 432 -18.95 1.56 -10.97
C VAL A 432 -19.40 1.95 -9.58
N HIS A 433 -19.25 1.05 -8.61
CA HIS A 433 -19.48 1.36 -7.20
C HIS A 433 -18.21 1.96 -6.60
N VAL A 434 -18.30 3.22 -6.16
CA VAL A 434 -17.16 4.00 -5.68
C VAL A 434 -17.44 4.49 -4.27
N PHE A 435 -16.48 4.26 -3.36
CA PHE A 435 -16.55 4.70 -1.98
C PHE A 435 -15.18 5.08 -1.44
N THR A 436 -15.17 5.99 -0.46
CA THR A 436 -13.93 6.65 -0.04
C THR A 436 -13.83 6.77 1.48
N HIS A 437 -12.61 6.66 1.99
CA HIS A 437 -12.28 7.03 3.36
C HIS A 437 -11.02 7.90 3.43
N LEU A 438 -10.93 8.67 4.50
CA LEU A 438 -9.71 9.35 4.92
C LEU A 438 -9.00 8.45 5.92
N SER A 439 -7.82 7.92 5.54
CA SER A 439 -7.09 6.92 6.34
C SER A 439 -5.87 7.49 7.06
N HIS A 440 -5.22 8.49 6.49
CA HIS A 440 -4.06 9.16 7.05
C HIS A 440 -4.35 10.64 7.13
N VAL A 441 -4.48 11.13 8.36
CA VAL A 441 -4.97 12.48 8.65
C VAL A 441 -3.86 13.31 9.26
N TYR A 442 -3.64 14.50 8.72
CA TYR A 442 -2.58 15.42 9.12
C TYR A 442 -3.15 16.74 9.61
N GLY A 443 -2.37 17.52 10.33
CA GLY A 443 -2.79 18.87 10.76
C GLY A 443 -3.20 19.78 9.60
N GLN A 444 -2.52 19.64 8.45
CA GLN A 444 -2.72 20.48 7.27
C GLN A 444 -3.63 19.87 6.20
N GLY A 445 -3.87 18.54 6.21
CA GLY A 445 -4.64 17.87 5.16
C GLY A 445 -4.93 16.41 5.49
N SER A 446 -5.32 15.64 4.48
CA SER A 446 -5.62 14.22 4.62
C SER A 446 -5.32 13.44 3.36
N SER A 447 -5.05 12.15 3.51
CA SER A 447 -5.15 11.23 2.39
C SER A 447 -6.63 10.98 2.05
N ILE A 448 -6.87 10.65 0.79
CA ILE A 448 -8.17 10.28 0.22
C ILE A 448 -7.98 8.92 -0.41
N TYR A 449 -8.47 7.87 0.25
CA TYR A 449 -8.38 6.49 -0.20
C TYR A 449 -9.69 6.08 -0.84
N THR A 450 -9.69 5.89 -2.15
CA THR A 450 -10.88 5.55 -2.93
C THR A 450 -10.81 4.11 -3.42
N THR A 451 -11.86 3.36 -3.14
CA THR A 451 -12.07 1.99 -3.64
C THR A 451 -13.16 2.02 -4.70
N TYR A 452 -12.95 1.28 -5.78
CA TYR A 452 -13.95 1.13 -6.83
C TYR A 452 -14.11 -0.34 -7.23
N VAL A 453 -15.37 -0.74 -7.38
CA VAL A 453 -15.79 -2.09 -7.75
C VAL A 453 -16.58 -2.00 -9.04
N PHE A 454 -16.25 -2.86 -10.00
CA PHE A 454 -16.92 -2.91 -11.31
C PHE A 454 -16.99 -4.36 -11.82
N ARG A 455 -17.84 -4.60 -12.81
CA ARG A 455 -17.91 -5.91 -13.44
C ARG A 455 -16.74 -6.14 -14.40
N PRO A 456 -16.06 -7.28 -14.35
CA PRO A 456 -15.15 -7.68 -15.42
C PRO A 456 -15.86 -7.64 -16.77
N GLY A 457 -15.07 -7.54 -17.86
CA GLY A 457 -15.58 -7.80 -19.20
C GLY A 457 -15.79 -9.29 -19.44
N ASP A 458 -16.18 -9.62 -20.64
CA ASP A 458 -16.31 -11.01 -21.13
C ASP A 458 -14.96 -11.74 -21.24
N ARG A 459 -13.86 -10.97 -21.26
CA ARG A 459 -12.47 -11.44 -21.36
C ARG A 459 -11.56 -10.60 -20.47
N TYR A 460 -10.36 -11.10 -20.24
CA TYR A 460 -9.33 -10.43 -19.43
C TYR A 460 -8.90 -9.10 -20.05
N GLU A 461 -8.76 -9.03 -21.38
CA GLU A 461 -8.38 -7.81 -22.10
C GLU A 461 -9.45 -6.71 -21.95
N THR A 462 -10.73 -7.07 -22.04
CA THR A 462 -11.84 -6.13 -21.80
C THR A 462 -11.81 -5.61 -20.38
N THR A 463 -11.52 -6.47 -19.40
CA THR A 463 -11.38 -6.09 -17.99
C THR A 463 -10.20 -5.13 -17.79
N LEU A 464 -9.07 -5.43 -18.41
CA LEU A 464 -7.87 -4.56 -18.37
C LEU A 464 -8.15 -3.20 -19.02
N ALA A 465 -8.86 -3.18 -20.16
CA ALA A 465 -9.25 -1.93 -20.82
C ALA A 465 -10.16 -1.06 -19.94
N ARG A 466 -11.15 -1.65 -19.27
CA ARG A 466 -12.01 -0.98 -18.29
C ARG A 466 -11.21 -0.38 -17.15
N TRP A 467 -10.32 -1.17 -16.56
CA TRP A 467 -9.43 -0.69 -15.51
C TRP A 467 -8.54 0.47 -15.99
N THR A 468 -7.92 0.33 -17.15
CA THR A 468 -7.05 1.37 -17.73
C THR A 468 -7.80 2.68 -17.88
N LYS A 469 -9.04 2.62 -18.35
CA LYS A 469 -9.92 3.78 -18.53
C LYS A 469 -10.24 4.46 -17.20
N LEU A 470 -10.64 3.68 -16.19
CA LEU A 470 -10.94 4.16 -14.84
C LEU A 470 -9.69 4.75 -14.17
N LYS A 471 -8.57 4.03 -14.20
CA LYS A 471 -7.31 4.47 -13.58
C LYS A 471 -6.80 5.76 -14.21
N ARG A 472 -6.83 5.86 -15.54
CA ARG A 472 -6.43 7.07 -16.27
C ARG A 472 -7.32 8.27 -15.90
N ALA A 473 -8.63 8.10 -15.91
CA ALA A 473 -9.57 9.17 -15.55
C ALA A 473 -9.32 9.70 -14.13
N ALA A 474 -9.14 8.80 -13.16
CA ALA A 474 -8.86 9.16 -11.78
C ALA A 474 -7.48 9.84 -11.63
N SER A 475 -6.43 9.30 -12.25
CA SER A 475 -5.06 9.85 -12.18
C SER A 475 -4.97 11.25 -12.80
N GLN A 476 -5.62 11.48 -13.95
CA GLN A 476 -5.73 12.80 -14.57
C GLN A 476 -6.49 13.78 -13.69
N THR A 477 -7.57 13.32 -13.05
CA THR A 477 -8.37 14.15 -12.12
C THR A 477 -7.54 14.55 -10.91
N ILE A 478 -6.76 13.63 -10.32
CA ILE A 478 -5.87 13.91 -9.20
C ILE A 478 -4.82 14.97 -9.60
N ALA A 479 -4.13 14.75 -10.71
CA ALA A 479 -3.09 15.66 -11.20
C ALA A 479 -3.64 17.07 -11.49
N ALA A 480 -4.83 17.16 -12.10
CA ALA A 480 -5.47 18.44 -12.43
C ALA A 480 -5.99 19.20 -11.21
N ASN A 481 -6.26 18.51 -10.09
CA ASN A 481 -6.87 19.11 -8.89
C ASN A 481 -5.92 19.18 -7.69
N ARG A 482 -4.61 19.30 -7.90
CA ARG A 482 -3.59 19.48 -6.86
C ARG A 482 -3.58 18.38 -5.78
N GLY A 483 -3.87 17.14 -6.16
CA GLY A 483 -3.63 15.96 -5.35
C GLY A 483 -2.25 15.39 -5.63
N THR A 484 -1.55 14.82 -4.65
CA THR A 484 -0.38 13.99 -4.95
C THR A 484 -0.81 12.74 -5.71
N ILE A 485 -0.05 12.35 -6.73
CA ILE A 485 -0.44 11.20 -7.56
C ILE A 485 -0.45 9.88 -6.76
N SER A 486 0.33 9.82 -5.70
CA SER A 486 0.35 8.68 -4.79
C SER A 486 0.70 9.10 -3.37
N HIS A 487 -0.14 8.76 -2.40
CA HIS A 487 0.13 9.05 -0.99
C HIS A 487 1.08 8.02 -0.35
N GLN A 488 0.94 6.72 -0.66
CA GLN A 488 1.74 5.64 -0.06
C GLN A 488 1.97 4.42 -0.96
N HIS A 489 1.30 4.31 -2.10
CA HIS A 489 1.42 3.16 -2.99
C HIS A 489 2.69 3.21 -3.84
N GLY A 490 3.37 4.35 -3.87
CA GLY A 490 4.48 4.65 -4.75
C GLY A 490 4.02 5.09 -6.14
N VAL A 491 4.98 5.42 -6.98
CA VAL A 491 4.76 5.87 -8.36
C VAL A 491 4.74 4.70 -9.33
N GLY A 492 5.74 3.84 -9.24
CA GLY A 492 5.92 2.70 -10.14
C GLY A 492 5.98 3.12 -11.60
N ARG A 493 5.37 2.30 -12.47
CA ARG A 493 5.14 2.62 -13.88
C ARG A 493 3.75 3.22 -14.11
N ASP A 494 2.77 2.84 -13.29
CA ASP A 494 1.38 3.25 -13.48
C ASP A 494 1.17 4.75 -13.26
N HIS A 495 1.95 5.37 -12.37
CA HIS A 495 1.83 6.77 -12.01
C HIS A 495 2.94 7.66 -12.58
N ALA A 496 4.03 7.09 -13.13
CA ALA A 496 5.16 7.83 -13.68
C ALA A 496 4.75 8.92 -14.70
N PRO A 497 3.79 8.69 -15.63
CA PRO A 497 3.35 9.70 -16.59
C PRO A 497 2.73 10.97 -15.96
N TYR A 498 2.29 10.89 -14.70
CA TYR A 498 1.65 12.01 -14.00
C TYR A 498 2.60 12.75 -13.05
N LEU A 499 3.81 12.23 -12.82
CA LEU A 499 4.72 12.75 -11.80
C LEU A 499 5.20 14.16 -12.11
N VAL A 500 5.32 14.52 -13.39
CA VAL A 500 5.71 15.87 -13.82
C VAL A 500 4.75 16.95 -13.32
N ALA A 501 3.46 16.65 -13.16
CA ALA A 501 2.48 17.59 -12.62
C ALA A 501 2.77 17.97 -11.15
N GLU A 502 3.44 17.09 -10.41
CA GLU A 502 3.81 17.30 -9.00
C GLU A 502 5.23 17.85 -8.85
N LYS A 503 6.19 17.34 -9.61
CA LYS A 503 7.62 17.67 -9.47
C LYS A 503 8.07 18.83 -10.38
N GLY A 504 7.34 19.12 -11.45
CA GLY A 504 7.75 20.05 -12.50
C GLY A 504 8.96 19.56 -13.31
N GLU A 505 9.22 20.18 -14.45
CA GLU A 505 10.30 19.77 -15.36
C GLU A 505 11.69 19.76 -14.70
N LEU A 506 12.00 20.80 -13.91
CA LEU A 506 13.30 20.90 -13.23
C LEU A 506 13.45 19.83 -12.15
N GLY A 507 12.38 19.50 -11.42
CA GLY A 507 12.37 18.43 -10.44
C GLY A 507 12.57 17.06 -11.08
N MET A 508 11.91 16.80 -12.22
CA MET A 508 12.11 15.57 -13.00
C MET A 508 13.54 15.45 -13.52
N ALA A 509 14.12 16.56 -14.02
CA ALA A 509 15.52 16.60 -14.48
C ALA A 509 16.50 16.28 -13.33
N ALA A 510 16.27 16.81 -12.12
CA ALA A 510 17.07 16.50 -10.94
C ALA A 510 17.00 15.03 -10.55
N LEU A 511 15.78 14.42 -10.53
CA LEU A 511 15.61 13.00 -10.28
C LEU A 511 16.33 12.13 -11.32
N LYS A 512 16.26 12.49 -12.58
CA LYS A 512 16.97 11.81 -13.67
C LYS A 512 18.49 11.89 -13.51
N ALA A 513 19.03 13.04 -13.15
CA ALA A 513 20.45 13.21 -12.88
C ALA A 513 20.94 12.36 -11.70
N MET A 514 20.13 12.23 -10.63
CA MET A 514 20.44 11.33 -9.52
C MET A 514 20.42 9.87 -9.94
N ALA A 515 19.42 9.43 -10.70
CA ALA A 515 19.35 8.06 -11.22
C ALA A 515 20.60 7.73 -12.04
N GLN A 516 21.00 8.63 -12.96
CA GLN A 516 22.20 8.48 -13.79
C GLN A 516 23.50 8.43 -12.97
N HIS A 517 23.57 9.16 -11.85
CA HIS A 517 24.75 9.13 -10.98
C HIS A 517 24.93 7.76 -10.33
N PHE A 518 23.86 7.15 -9.82
CA PHE A 518 23.90 5.84 -9.16
C PHE A 518 23.91 4.66 -10.13
N ASP A 519 23.35 4.85 -11.32
CA ASP A 519 23.19 3.83 -12.36
C ASP A 519 23.38 4.45 -13.76
N PRO A 520 24.63 4.69 -14.17
CA PRO A 520 24.93 5.36 -15.46
C PRO A 520 24.39 4.64 -16.70
N GLU A 521 24.15 3.33 -16.59
CA GLU A 521 23.72 2.49 -17.71
C GLU A 521 22.23 2.15 -17.67
N SER A 522 21.46 2.78 -16.75
CA SER A 522 20.00 2.58 -16.58
C SER A 522 19.59 1.10 -16.45
N ARG A 523 20.29 0.34 -15.62
CA ARG A 523 20.05 -1.09 -15.37
C ARG A 523 19.07 -1.35 -14.23
N LEU A 524 18.94 -0.41 -13.27
CA LEU A 524 18.09 -0.56 -12.10
C LEU A 524 16.64 -0.15 -12.41
N ALA A 525 15.72 -1.09 -12.30
CA ALA A 525 14.27 -0.89 -12.37
C ALA A 525 13.84 0.11 -13.48
N PRO A 526 14.20 -0.07 -14.76
CA PRO A 526 13.90 0.87 -15.82
C PRO A 526 12.39 1.12 -15.96
N GLY A 527 12.00 2.36 -16.27
CA GLY A 527 10.61 2.82 -16.38
C GLY A 527 9.89 3.00 -15.05
N VAL A 528 10.53 2.69 -13.92
CA VAL A 528 9.98 2.97 -12.59
C VAL A 528 10.35 4.39 -12.18
N LEU A 529 9.39 5.17 -11.68
CA LEU A 529 9.55 6.55 -11.23
C LEU A 529 9.89 7.54 -12.37
N LEU A 530 10.72 7.14 -13.30
CA LEU A 530 11.21 7.94 -14.41
C LEU A 530 10.94 7.21 -15.72
N GLU A 531 10.49 7.93 -16.73
CA GLU A 531 10.48 7.44 -18.10
C GLU A 531 11.93 7.43 -18.62
N ASP A 532 12.37 6.29 -19.19
CA ASP A 532 13.72 6.09 -19.71
C ASP A 532 13.89 6.68 -21.11
#